data_46f911618df8e95b26294e36768ccaaf
#
_entry.id   46f911618df8e95b26294e36768ccaaf
#
_cell.length_a   1.000
_cell.length_b   1.000
_cell.length_c   1.000
_cell.angle_alpha   90.00
_cell.angle_beta   90.00
_cell.angle_gamma   90.00
#
_symmetry.space_group_name_H-M   'P 1'
#
loop_
_entity.id
_entity.type
_entity.pdbx_description
1 polymer ?
#
loop_
_entity_poly.entity_id
_entity_poly.type
_entity_poly.pdbx_seq_one_letter_code
_entity_poly.pdbx_strand_id
1 'polypeptide(L)'
;MSKWIADKNIHTVLITGGTGFTHRDSTPEAISVLFDKEVDGFGELFRQISYEEIGTSTIQSRAVAGFANNTVVFCLPGSTGACRTAWEKIIASQLDADFRPCNFVKHLVEA
;
A
#
# COMPACT_ATOMS: atom_id res chain seq x y z
N MET A 1 0.56 7.85 12.86
CA MET A 1 0.02 6.65 12.18
C MET A 1 -0.93 5.84 13.05
N SER A 2 -0.50 5.41 14.21
CA SER A 2 -1.37 4.62 15.11
C SER A 2 -2.67 5.33 15.46
N LYS A 3 -2.62 6.64 15.61
CA LYS A 3 -3.79 7.46 15.90
C LYS A 3 -4.82 7.40 14.77
N TRP A 4 -4.37 7.43 13.52
CA TRP A 4 -5.26 7.34 12.37
C TRP A 4 -5.87 5.95 12.24
N ILE A 5 -5.08 4.91 12.51
CA ILE A 5 -5.55 3.53 12.46
C ILE A 5 -6.65 3.30 13.50
N ALA A 6 -6.55 3.94 14.65
CA ALA A 6 -7.55 3.82 15.70
C ALA A 6 -8.82 4.63 15.43
N ASP A 7 -8.79 5.57 14.48
CA ASP A 7 -9.93 6.41 14.15
C ASP A 7 -10.90 5.67 13.24
N LYS A 8 -12.14 5.51 13.68
CA LYS A 8 -13.19 4.79 12.92
C LYS A 8 -13.54 5.47 11.60
N ASN A 9 -13.22 6.76 11.44
CA ASN A 9 -13.56 7.51 10.25
C ASN A 9 -12.47 7.45 9.17
N ILE A 10 -11.32 6.86 9.48
CA ILE A 10 -10.23 6.72 8.51
C ILE A 10 -10.17 5.29 8.03
N HIS A 11 -10.44 5.07 6.74
CA HIS A 11 -10.46 3.74 6.13
C HIS A 11 -9.21 3.42 5.32
N THR A 12 -8.47 4.44 4.88
CA THR A 12 -7.29 4.26 4.04
C THR A 12 -6.21 5.26 4.41
N VAL A 13 -4.97 4.79 4.48
CA VAL A 13 -3.82 5.66 4.70
C VAL A 13 -2.80 5.37 3.60
N LEU A 14 -2.34 6.41 2.94
CA LEU A 14 -1.29 6.32 1.92
C LEU A 14 -0.03 6.98 2.45
N ILE A 15 1.07 6.23 2.45
CA ILE A 15 2.37 6.73 2.91
C ILE A 15 3.33 6.66 1.75
N THR A 16 4.05 7.75 1.47
CA THR A 16 5.04 7.77 0.41
C THR A 16 6.42 8.02 0.98
N GLY A 17 7.43 7.34 0.41
CA GLY A 17 8.81 7.51 0.81
C GLY A 17 9.26 6.57 1.92
N GLY A 18 10.56 6.53 2.17
CA GLY A 18 11.15 5.71 3.21
C GLY A 18 11.17 4.22 2.91
N THR A 19 11.05 3.82 1.64
CA THR A 19 10.98 2.41 1.24
C THR A 19 12.26 1.86 0.59
N GLY A 20 13.30 2.68 0.45
CA GLY A 20 14.59 2.22 -0.08
C GLY A 20 15.40 1.43 0.92
N PHE A 21 16.72 1.33 0.68
CA PHE A 21 17.62 0.52 1.49
C PHE A 21 18.61 1.30 2.35
N THR A 22 18.51 2.64 2.39
CA THR A 22 19.39 3.43 3.26
C THR A 22 18.94 3.29 4.71
N HIS A 23 19.78 3.73 5.64
CA HIS A 23 19.44 3.69 7.08
C HIS A 23 18.21 4.51 7.43
N ARG A 24 17.87 5.50 6.60
CA ARG A 24 16.70 6.34 6.84
C ARG A 24 15.42 5.71 6.29
N ASP A 25 15.55 4.69 5.47
CA ASP A 25 14.40 4.04 4.82
C ASP A 25 13.86 2.95 5.74
N SER A 26 13.01 3.34 6.68
CA SER A 26 12.47 2.44 7.69
C SER A 26 10.94 2.35 7.68
N THR A 27 10.28 2.96 6.67
CA THR A 27 8.82 3.00 6.63
C THR A 27 8.19 1.60 6.63
N PRO A 28 8.61 0.64 5.78
CA PRO A 28 7.98 -0.69 5.80
C PRO A 28 8.11 -1.38 7.16
N GLU A 29 9.27 -1.29 7.80
CA GLU A 29 9.49 -1.90 9.10
C GLU A 29 8.60 -1.28 10.17
N ALA A 30 8.52 0.06 10.20
CA ALA A 30 7.75 0.76 11.21
C ALA A 30 6.24 0.51 11.06
N ILE A 31 5.75 0.39 9.83
CA ILE A 31 4.33 0.23 9.55
C ILE A 31 3.89 -1.23 9.71
N SER A 32 4.73 -2.17 9.28
CA SER A 32 4.37 -3.59 9.28
C SER A 32 4.01 -4.12 10.68
N VAL A 33 4.61 -3.55 11.73
CA VAL A 33 4.28 -3.96 13.10
C VAL A 33 2.86 -3.57 13.51
N LEU A 34 2.20 -2.68 12.77
CA LEU A 34 0.84 -2.25 13.05
C LEU A 34 -0.20 -3.10 12.31
N PHE A 35 0.22 -3.95 11.37
CA PHE A 35 -0.71 -4.73 10.56
C PHE A 35 -1.29 -5.91 11.33
N ASP A 36 -2.61 -6.08 11.22
CA ASP A 36 -3.27 -7.31 11.63
C ASP A 36 -3.11 -8.38 10.55
N LYS A 37 -3.16 -7.95 9.28
CA LYS A 37 -2.95 -8.81 8.11
C LYS A 37 -2.16 -8.05 7.07
N GLU A 38 -1.14 -8.68 6.53
CA GLU A 38 -0.38 -8.13 5.43
C GLU A 38 -1.04 -8.47 4.10
N VAL A 39 -1.06 -7.50 3.17
CA VAL A 39 -1.58 -7.72 1.82
C VAL A 39 -0.38 -7.93 0.89
N ASP A 40 0.13 -9.15 0.87
CA ASP A 40 1.33 -9.49 0.09
C ASP A 40 1.14 -9.22 -1.39
N GLY A 41 -0.06 -9.44 -1.90
CA GLY A 41 -0.37 -9.24 -3.32
C GLY A 41 -0.16 -7.82 -3.79
N PHE A 42 -0.27 -6.83 -2.92
CA PHE A 42 -0.04 -5.45 -3.34
C PHE A 42 1.42 -5.25 -3.79
N GLY A 43 2.37 -5.61 -2.94
CA GLY A 43 3.79 -5.43 -3.27
C GLY A 43 4.19 -6.28 -4.47
N GLU A 44 3.68 -7.50 -4.55
CA GLU A 44 3.94 -8.39 -5.68
C GLU A 44 3.47 -7.79 -7.00
N LEU A 45 2.21 -7.34 -7.04
CA LEU A 45 1.65 -6.76 -8.26
C LEU A 45 2.31 -5.44 -8.60
N PHE A 46 2.56 -4.60 -7.59
CA PHE A 46 3.22 -3.32 -7.82
C PHE A 46 4.59 -3.52 -8.46
N ARG A 47 5.39 -4.45 -7.94
CA ARG A 47 6.72 -4.72 -8.48
C ARG A 47 6.66 -5.33 -9.87
N GLN A 48 5.65 -6.15 -10.16
CA GLN A 48 5.46 -6.72 -11.49
C GLN A 48 5.15 -5.61 -12.52
N ILE A 49 4.25 -4.72 -12.20
CA ILE A 49 3.90 -3.60 -13.07
C ILE A 49 5.08 -2.65 -13.23
N SER A 50 5.75 -2.35 -12.14
CA SER A 50 6.90 -1.45 -12.12
C SER A 50 8.05 -2.00 -12.97
N TYR A 51 8.20 -3.32 -13.05
CA TYR A 51 9.24 -3.93 -13.88
C TYR A 51 9.13 -3.50 -15.34
N GLU A 52 7.92 -3.35 -15.84
CA GLU A 52 7.72 -2.91 -17.22
C GLU A 52 8.13 -1.45 -17.44
N GLU A 53 8.18 -0.67 -16.37
CA GLU A 53 8.53 0.76 -16.45
C GLU A 53 10.01 1.01 -16.18
N ILE A 54 10.59 0.34 -15.19
CA ILE A 54 11.95 0.61 -14.73
C ILE A 54 12.86 -0.62 -14.73
N GLY A 55 12.39 -1.75 -15.25
CA GLY A 55 13.20 -2.97 -15.34
C GLY A 55 13.58 -3.51 -13.97
N THR A 56 14.80 -4.05 -13.88
CA THR A 56 15.26 -4.72 -12.67
C THR A 56 15.39 -3.81 -11.46
N SER A 57 15.38 -2.49 -11.64
CA SER A 57 15.42 -1.57 -10.51
C SER A 57 14.21 -1.72 -9.59
N THR A 58 13.14 -2.37 -10.05
CA THR A 58 11.97 -2.64 -9.22
C THR A 58 12.30 -3.49 -7.99
N ILE A 59 13.39 -4.27 -8.01
CA ILE A 59 13.77 -5.08 -6.84
C ILE A 59 14.14 -4.22 -5.63
N GLN A 60 14.41 -2.94 -5.84
CA GLN A 60 14.70 -2.01 -4.74
C GLN A 60 13.44 -1.42 -4.13
N SER A 61 12.26 -1.71 -4.69
CA SER A 61 11.01 -1.23 -4.15
C SER A 61 10.54 -2.13 -3.00
N ARG A 62 10.39 -1.56 -1.82
CA ARG A 62 9.86 -2.28 -0.67
C ARG A 62 8.42 -1.84 -0.36
N ALA A 63 7.67 -1.52 -1.41
CA ALA A 63 6.26 -1.19 -1.28
C ALA A 63 5.52 -2.33 -0.57
N VAL A 64 4.65 -1.99 0.37
CA VAL A 64 3.94 -2.95 1.19
C VAL A 64 2.56 -2.39 1.56
N ALA A 65 1.61 -3.27 1.79
CA ALA A 65 0.28 -2.88 2.25
C ALA A 65 -0.23 -3.88 3.28
N GLY A 66 -1.15 -3.44 4.12
CA GLY A 66 -1.75 -4.29 5.12
C GLY A 66 -2.99 -3.66 5.72
N PHE A 67 -3.75 -4.48 6.45
CA PHE A 67 -4.90 -4.02 7.20
C PHE A 67 -4.53 -3.86 8.66
N ALA A 68 -4.98 -2.76 9.24
CA ALA A 68 -4.83 -2.50 10.66
C ALA A 68 -6.13 -1.86 11.14
N ASN A 69 -6.87 -2.53 12.03
CA ASN A 69 -8.11 -2.01 12.58
C ASN A 69 -9.14 -1.59 11.51
N ASN A 70 -9.28 -2.40 10.47
CA ASN A 70 -10.19 -2.13 9.35
C ASN A 70 -9.79 -0.91 8.51
N THR A 71 -8.55 -0.48 8.63
CA THR A 71 -7.95 0.54 7.78
C THR A 71 -6.93 -0.15 6.89
N VAL A 72 -6.96 0.11 5.58
CA VAL A 72 -5.91 -0.39 4.69
C VAL A 72 -4.83 0.68 4.59
N VAL A 73 -3.58 0.25 4.77
CA VAL A 73 -2.41 1.14 4.74
C VAL A 73 -1.53 0.72 3.58
N PHE A 74 -1.19 1.66 2.71
CA PHE A 74 -0.28 1.43 1.58
C PHE A 74 0.98 2.24 1.80
N CYS A 75 2.13 1.58 1.71
CA CYS A 75 3.44 2.25 1.74
C CYS A 75 4.02 2.22 0.33
N LEU A 76 4.28 3.39 -0.22
CA LEU A 76 4.69 3.57 -1.62
C LEU A 76 6.08 4.21 -1.69
N PRO A 77 6.85 3.92 -2.76
CA PRO A 77 8.08 4.68 -3.01
C PRO A 77 7.78 6.17 -3.18
N GLY A 78 8.77 7.01 -2.91
CA GLY A 78 8.56 8.45 -2.88
C GLY A 78 8.48 9.13 -4.25
N SER A 79 8.76 8.43 -5.35
CA SER A 79 8.74 9.06 -6.67
C SER A 79 7.32 9.30 -7.18
N THR A 80 7.14 10.37 -7.95
CA THR A 80 5.85 10.69 -8.55
C THR A 80 5.35 9.57 -9.45
N GLY A 81 6.25 8.98 -10.25
CA GLY A 81 5.90 7.87 -11.15
C GLY A 81 5.40 6.65 -10.41
N ALA A 82 6.07 6.30 -9.30
CA ALA A 82 5.66 5.15 -8.50
C ALA A 82 4.29 5.38 -7.86
N CYS A 83 4.04 6.57 -7.34
CA CYS A 83 2.75 6.89 -6.74
C CYS A 83 1.63 6.85 -7.77
N ARG A 84 1.89 7.36 -8.97
CA ARG A 84 0.91 7.32 -10.05
C ARG A 84 0.59 5.89 -10.47
N THR A 85 1.62 5.07 -10.66
CA THR A 85 1.46 3.66 -11.02
C THR A 85 0.63 2.93 -9.97
N ALA A 86 0.97 3.10 -8.69
CA ALA A 86 0.24 2.45 -7.61
C ALA A 86 -1.23 2.87 -7.60
N TRP A 87 -1.50 4.15 -7.72
CA TRP A 87 -2.87 4.65 -7.67
C TRP A 87 -3.69 4.22 -8.87
N GLU A 88 -3.20 4.52 -10.07
CA GLU A 88 -3.98 4.31 -11.29
C GLU A 88 -4.19 2.83 -11.63
N LYS A 89 -3.19 1.99 -11.34
CA LYS A 89 -3.21 0.60 -11.79
C LYS A 89 -3.64 -0.40 -10.72
N ILE A 90 -3.62 0.00 -9.46
CA ILE A 90 -3.93 -0.93 -8.36
C ILE A 90 -4.95 -0.34 -7.39
N ILE A 91 -4.59 0.76 -6.72
CA ILE A 91 -5.32 1.22 -5.55
C ILE A 91 -6.72 1.73 -5.89
N ALA A 92 -6.84 2.52 -6.92
CA ALA A 92 -8.13 3.13 -7.26
C ALA A 92 -9.24 2.09 -7.44
N SER A 93 -8.94 0.98 -8.13
CA SER A 93 -9.93 -0.07 -8.34
C SER A 93 -10.28 -0.79 -7.04
N GLN A 94 -9.31 -1.00 -6.16
CA GLN A 94 -9.54 -1.72 -4.91
C GLN A 94 -10.29 -0.88 -3.87
N LEU A 95 -10.36 0.42 -4.06
CA LEU A 95 -11.16 1.30 -3.22
C LEU A 95 -12.50 1.66 -3.86
N ASP A 96 -12.85 1.01 -4.94
CA ASP A 96 -14.13 1.19 -5.65
C ASP A 96 -15.05 0.02 -5.32
N ALA A 97 -16.17 0.31 -4.65
CA ALA A 97 -17.13 -0.72 -4.23
C ALA A 97 -17.75 -1.48 -5.40
N ASP A 98 -17.73 -0.91 -6.61
CA ASP A 98 -18.30 -1.54 -7.79
C ASP A 98 -17.30 -2.38 -8.58
N PHE A 99 -16.04 -2.36 -8.21
CA PHE A 99 -15.02 -3.12 -8.93
C PHE A 99 -15.17 -4.62 -8.68
N ARG A 100 -15.15 -5.41 -9.77
CA ARG A 100 -15.31 -6.87 -9.74
C ARG A 100 -14.03 -7.54 -10.23
N PRO A 101 -13.70 -8.76 -9.76
CA PRO A 101 -14.54 -9.62 -8.90
C PRO A 101 -14.51 -9.28 -7.41
N CYS A 102 -13.53 -8.55 -6.93
CA CYS A 102 -13.44 -8.18 -5.51
C CYS A 102 -12.66 -6.88 -5.33
N ASN A 103 -12.89 -6.26 -4.19
CA ASN A 103 -12.22 -5.03 -3.80
C ASN A 103 -12.12 -4.97 -2.28
N PHE A 104 -11.45 -3.94 -1.73
CA PHE A 104 -11.24 -3.83 -0.28
C PHE A 104 -12.40 -3.20 0.48
N VAL A 105 -13.36 -2.58 -0.20
CA VAL A 105 -14.32 -1.70 0.49
C VAL A 105 -15.09 -2.42 1.59
N LYS A 106 -15.57 -3.63 1.37
CA LYS A 106 -16.35 -4.33 2.40
C LYS A 106 -15.50 -4.66 3.64
N HIS A 107 -14.21 -4.79 3.49
CA HIS A 107 -13.32 -5.05 4.63
C HIS A 107 -13.08 -3.80 5.47
N LEU A 108 -13.38 -2.63 4.91
CA LEU A 108 -13.17 -1.34 5.57
C LEU A 108 -14.42 -0.81 6.24
N VAL A 109 -15.59 -0.99 5.61
CA VAL A 109 -16.83 -0.36 6.07
C VAL A 109 -17.84 -1.33 6.65
N GLU A 110 -17.73 -2.64 6.38
CA GLU A 110 -18.67 -3.65 6.87
C GLU A 110 -18.09 -4.52 7.96
N ALA A 111 -16.80 -4.41 8.19
CA ALA A 111 -16.12 -5.16 9.25
C ALA A 111 -16.36 -4.51 10.62
#